data_bc03fa7aba96d6b489c53f10f1e48c8d
#
_entry.id   bc03fa7aba96d6b489c53f10f1e48c8d
#
_cell.length_a   1.000
_cell.length_b   1.000
_cell.length_c   1.000
_cell.angle_alpha   90.00
_cell.angle_beta   90.00
_cell.angle_gamma   90.00
#
_symmetry.space_group_name_H-M   'P 1'
#
loop_
_entity.id
_entity.type
_entity.pdbx_description
1 polymer ?
#
loop_
_entity_poly.entity_id
_entity_poly.type
_entity_poly.pdbx_seq_one_letter_code
_entity_poly.pdbx_strand_id
1 'polypeptide(L)'
;MYERPGQMNVDAIFGLNLAQVHVGAVLEHENAIFLTEKNRITLQVILTLCQIAENDGKKLVKASGLEMMIRTEVWNRTIFWRLGELGERPSTSAGLSEAEVPRLFYQGSPSESESLRCFIDLLVRDENRICRISKECAEMLERNDCSRGYPLTHRILYAQLATALGCQTISLGGLESMKKAFCTTVLQDLVDLESMNFPFFSRDLAMEQIAVCGMNGYLEFTNERYAKLITSWPNSHGCFSAFGFGEGDEKKRGKRSTSKMDYGCDNHASGVAAACLSLLIRSAVENLDPLFF
;
A
#
# COMPACT_ATOMS: atom_id res chain seq x y z
N MET A 1 16.11 -3.82 6.05
CA MET A 1 16.06 -2.37 5.76
C MET A 1 16.96 -1.58 6.71
N TYR A 2 16.76 -1.64 8.01
CA TYR A 2 17.56 -0.90 8.99
C TYR A 2 19.08 -1.12 8.86
N GLU A 3 19.52 -2.37 8.67
CA GLU A 3 20.95 -2.69 8.52
C GLU A 3 21.54 -2.39 7.14
N ARG A 4 20.70 -2.08 6.16
CA ARG A 4 21.09 -1.87 4.75
C ARG A 4 20.38 -0.67 4.12
N PRO A 5 20.47 0.52 4.73
CA PRO A 5 19.78 1.70 4.22
C PRO A 5 20.21 2.07 2.79
N GLY A 6 21.49 1.80 2.44
CA GLY A 6 22.00 2.04 1.09
C GLY A 6 21.45 1.16 -0.02
N GLN A 7 20.70 0.12 0.32
CA GLN A 7 20.04 -0.76 -0.64
C GLN A 7 18.55 -0.44 -0.83
N MET A 8 18.01 0.56 -0.09
CA MET A 8 16.62 0.95 -0.22
C MET A 8 16.40 1.87 -1.43
N ASN A 9 15.28 1.66 -2.11
CA ASN A 9 14.74 2.59 -3.11
C ASN A 9 13.61 3.43 -2.51
N VAL A 10 12.98 4.29 -3.32
CA VAL A 10 11.88 5.17 -2.89
C VAL A 10 10.71 4.37 -2.33
N ASP A 11 10.34 3.24 -2.92
CA ASP A 11 9.20 2.43 -2.48
C ASP A 11 9.44 1.82 -1.10
N ALA A 12 10.68 1.35 -0.86
CA ALA A 12 11.07 0.84 0.45
C ALA A 12 10.98 1.93 1.53
N ILE A 13 11.44 3.14 1.22
CA ILE A 13 11.38 4.30 2.13
C ILE A 13 9.93 4.71 2.35
N PHE A 14 9.11 4.70 1.30
CA PHE A 14 7.68 4.98 1.41
C PHE A 14 6.96 3.97 2.31
N GLY A 15 7.25 2.67 2.13
CA GLY A 15 6.72 1.62 3.01
C GLY A 15 7.10 1.81 4.48
N LEU A 16 8.36 2.19 4.76
CA LEU A 16 8.80 2.53 6.13
C LEU A 16 8.10 3.78 6.68
N ASN A 17 7.86 4.79 5.83
CA ASN A 17 7.14 5.99 6.21
C ASN A 17 5.69 5.66 6.62
N LEU A 18 4.98 4.84 5.84
CA LEU A 18 3.65 4.37 6.20
C LEU A 18 3.67 3.54 7.48
N ALA A 19 4.66 2.66 7.65
CA ALA A 19 4.81 1.88 8.87
C ALA A 19 5.01 2.78 10.11
N GLN A 20 5.83 3.82 9.98
CA GLN A 20 6.02 4.82 11.03
C GLN A 20 4.72 5.52 11.40
N VAL A 21 3.94 5.96 10.41
CA VAL A 21 2.65 6.63 10.60
C VAL A 21 1.66 5.71 11.32
N HIS A 22 1.54 4.46 10.89
CA HIS A 22 0.58 3.54 11.48
C HIS A 22 0.97 3.12 12.89
N VAL A 23 2.24 2.81 13.13
CA VAL A 23 2.72 2.45 14.49
C VAL A 23 2.63 3.63 15.44
N GLY A 24 2.94 4.84 14.97
CA GLY A 24 2.77 6.07 15.75
C GLY A 24 1.31 6.26 16.17
N ALA A 25 0.38 6.14 15.23
CA ALA A 25 -1.06 6.26 15.51
C ALA A 25 -1.54 5.22 16.55
N VAL A 26 -1.05 3.97 16.47
CA VAL A 26 -1.34 2.93 17.48
C VAL A 26 -0.91 3.35 18.88
N LEU A 27 0.31 3.86 19.00
CA LEU A 27 0.87 4.24 20.32
C LEU A 27 0.18 5.46 20.94
N GLU A 28 -0.42 6.31 20.11
CA GLU A 28 -1.16 7.52 20.52
C GLU A 28 -2.65 7.25 20.75
N HIS A 29 -3.19 6.13 20.25
CA HIS A 29 -4.62 5.80 20.36
C HIS A 29 -5.02 5.45 21.78
N GLU A 30 -6.25 5.79 22.19
CA GLU A 30 -6.77 5.49 23.53
C GLU A 30 -6.74 4.00 23.89
N ASN A 31 -7.02 3.13 22.89
CA ASN A 31 -6.96 1.69 23.06
C ASN A 31 -5.53 1.14 23.28
N ALA A 32 -4.49 1.96 23.12
CA ALA A 32 -3.11 1.53 23.44
C ALA A 32 -2.93 1.14 24.91
N ILE A 33 -3.84 1.56 25.82
CA ILE A 33 -3.84 1.14 27.21
C ILE A 33 -4.03 -0.37 27.39
N PHE A 34 -4.70 -1.04 26.44
CA PHE A 34 -4.94 -2.49 26.44
C PHE A 34 -3.74 -3.30 25.92
N LEU A 35 -2.72 -2.65 25.36
CA LEU A 35 -1.49 -3.33 24.96
C LEU A 35 -0.70 -3.76 26.17
N THR A 36 -0.19 -5.00 26.15
CA THR A 36 0.79 -5.43 27.15
C THR A 36 2.04 -4.55 27.10
N GLU A 37 2.73 -4.40 28.21
CA GLU A 37 3.99 -3.64 28.28
C GLU A 37 5.00 -4.11 27.23
N LYS A 38 5.13 -5.43 27.05
CA LYS A 38 5.98 -6.02 26.01
C LYS A 38 5.60 -5.54 24.62
N ASN A 39 4.31 -5.54 24.27
CA ASN A 39 3.85 -5.11 22.94
C ASN A 39 4.10 -3.63 22.75
N ARG A 40 3.85 -2.80 23.76
CA ARG A 40 4.10 -1.36 23.72
C ARG A 40 5.58 -1.07 23.45
N ILE A 41 6.48 -1.70 24.23
CA ILE A 41 7.93 -1.56 24.02
C ILE A 41 8.33 -2.02 22.62
N THR A 42 7.79 -3.15 22.14
CA THR A 42 8.08 -3.66 20.79
C THR A 42 7.68 -2.65 19.73
N LEU A 43 6.49 -2.05 19.80
CA LEU A 43 6.04 -1.03 18.87
C LEU A 43 6.91 0.24 18.91
N GLN A 44 7.34 0.67 20.09
CA GLN A 44 8.26 1.81 20.24
C GLN A 44 9.62 1.53 19.57
N VAL A 45 10.15 0.30 19.72
CA VAL A 45 11.38 -0.11 19.05
C VAL A 45 11.18 -0.12 17.53
N ILE A 46 10.08 -0.68 17.03
CA ILE A 46 9.76 -0.69 15.60
C ILE A 46 9.67 0.75 15.07
N LEU A 47 8.96 1.63 15.76
CA LEU A 47 8.84 3.05 15.39
C LEU A 47 10.22 3.70 15.26
N THR A 48 11.08 3.51 16.26
CA THR A 48 12.45 4.05 16.27
C THR A 48 13.27 3.50 15.10
N LEU A 49 13.20 2.20 14.82
CA LEU A 49 13.90 1.57 13.70
C LEU A 49 13.41 2.09 12.35
N CYS A 50 12.11 2.30 12.18
CA CYS A 50 11.55 2.91 10.97
C CYS A 50 12.08 4.33 10.77
N GLN A 51 12.10 5.15 11.83
CA GLN A 51 12.60 6.53 11.79
C GLN A 51 14.08 6.61 11.39
N ILE A 52 14.91 5.75 11.97
CA ILE A 52 16.34 5.71 11.65
C ILE A 52 16.54 5.28 10.20
N ALA A 53 15.92 4.18 9.78
CA ALA A 53 16.06 3.64 8.44
C ALA A 53 15.53 4.62 7.37
N GLU A 54 14.40 5.28 7.62
CA GLU A 54 13.84 6.29 6.75
C GLU A 54 14.78 7.50 6.61
N ASN A 55 15.28 8.03 7.72
CA ASN A 55 16.19 9.17 7.70
C ASN A 55 17.49 8.87 6.94
N ASP A 56 18.04 7.69 7.08
CA ASP A 56 19.21 7.27 6.32
C ASP A 56 18.89 7.04 4.84
N GLY A 57 17.74 6.45 4.53
CA GLY A 57 17.28 6.27 3.18
C GLY A 57 17.01 7.59 2.45
N LYS A 58 16.36 8.55 3.09
CA LYS A 58 16.09 9.90 2.53
C LYS A 58 17.37 10.61 2.07
N LYS A 59 18.48 10.42 2.77
CA LYS A 59 19.78 11.00 2.36
C LYS A 59 20.27 10.48 1.01
N LEU A 60 19.86 9.27 0.64
CA LEU A 60 20.30 8.57 -0.56
C LEU A 60 19.38 8.82 -1.76
N VAL A 61 18.11 9.18 -1.54
CA VAL A 61 17.07 9.37 -2.57
C VAL A 61 16.94 10.84 -2.99
N LYS A 62 17.96 11.64 -2.86
CA LYS A 62 17.95 13.05 -3.29
C LYS A 62 17.63 13.17 -4.79
N ALA A 63 16.61 13.97 -5.12
CA ALA A 63 16.25 14.41 -6.48
C ALA A 63 15.35 13.45 -7.32
N SER A 64 14.53 12.62 -6.72
CA SER A 64 13.55 11.82 -7.49
C SER A 64 12.25 12.55 -7.83
N GLY A 65 11.98 13.72 -7.25
CA GLY A 65 10.68 14.41 -7.32
C GLY A 65 9.61 13.75 -6.44
N LEU A 66 9.93 12.66 -5.76
CA LEU A 66 9.01 11.89 -4.91
C LEU A 66 9.21 12.16 -3.41
N GLU A 67 10.05 13.13 -3.04
CA GLU A 67 10.36 13.42 -1.63
C GLU A 67 9.10 13.75 -0.81
N MET A 68 8.06 14.30 -1.42
CA MET A 68 6.82 14.61 -0.73
C MET A 68 6.01 13.35 -0.39
N MET A 69 6.10 12.27 -1.20
CA MET A 69 5.45 11.00 -0.88
C MET A 69 5.98 10.37 0.40
N ILE A 70 7.24 10.65 0.74
CA ILE A 70 7.89 10.11 1.94
C ILE A 70 7.85 11.07 3.13
N ARG A 71 6.93 12.05 3.13
CA ARG A 71 6.65 12.91 4.28
C ARG A 71 5.55 12.29 5.14
N THR A 72 5.83 12.04 6.40
CA THR A 72 4.87 11.47 7.36
C THR A 72 3.60 12.30 7.49
N GLU A 73 3.73 13.62 7.43
CA GLU A 73 2.62 14.58 7.59
C GLU A 73 1.53 14.40 6.52
N VAL A 74 1.91 13.94 5.33
CA VAL A 74 0.96 13.67 4.24
C VAL A 74 0.05 12.49 4.59
N TRP A 75 0.58 11.48 5.26
CA TRP A 75 -0.09 10.20 5.53
C TRP A 75 -0.59 10.07 6.97
N ASN A 76 -0.17 10.95 7.87
CA ASN A 76 -0.64 10.95 9.28
C ASN A 76 -2.07 11.47 9.37
N ARG A 77 -3.02 10.58 9.14
CA ARG A 77 -4.45 10.88 9.09
C ARG A 77 -5.24 9.95 9.98
N THR A 78 -6.33 10.46 10.54
CA THR A 78 -7.35 9.63 11.15
C THR A 78 -7.95 8.73 10.08
N ILE A 79 -8.02 7.44 10.37
CA ILE A 79 -8.73 6.46 9.54
C ILE A 79 -10.11 6.26 10.15
N PHE A 80 -11.14 6.47 9.35
CA PHE A 80 -12.52 6.16 9.74
C PHE A 80 -12.82 4.73 9.29
N TRP A 81 -12.74 3.81 10.24
CA TRP A 81 -12.98 2.38 9.98
C TRP A 81 -14.45 2.10 9.71
N ARG A 82 -14.74 1.29 8.72
CA ARG A 82 -16.08 0.96 8.28
C ARG A 82 -16.12 -0.44 7.67
N LEU A 83 -17.21 -1.16 7.95
CA LEU A 83 -17.47 -2.50 7.44
C LEU A 83 -18.77 -2.49 6.64
N GLY A 84 -18.80 -3.25 5.53
CA GLY A 84 -20.00 -3.43 4.71
C GLY A 84 -20.26 -2.31 3.69
N GLU A 85 -19.43 -1.25 3.65
CA GLU A 85 -19.62 -0.18 2.67
C GLU A 85 -19.29 -0.59 1.23
N LEU A 86 -18.47 -1.62 1.05
CA LEU A 86 -18.15 -2.17 -0.26
C LEU A 86 -19.18 -3.17 -0.78
N GLY A 87 -20.26 -3.39 -0.01
CA GLY A 87 -21.28 -4.38 -0.30
C GLY A 87 -20.97 -5.76 0.29
N GLU A 88 -21.70 -6.76 -0.15
CA GLU A 88 -21.42 -8.14 0.25
C GLU A 88 -20.06 -8.60 -0.30
N ARG A 89 -19.38 -9.48 0.46
CA ARG A 89 -18.14 -10.08 -0.01
C ARG A 89 -18.39 -10.79 -1.34
N PRO A 90 -17.65 -10.46 -2.41
CA PRO A 90 -17.87 -11.06 -3.71
C PRO A 90 -17.64 -12.58 -3.67
N SER A 91 -18.35 -13.31 -4.52
CA SER A 91 -18.02 -14.69 -4.83
C SER A 91 -16.77 -14.75 -5.69
N THR A 92 -16.06 -15.87 -5.66
CA THR A 92 -14.93 -16.10 -6.57
C THR A 92 -15.39 -16.07 -8.02
N SER A 93 -14.58 -15.46 -8.90
CA SER A 93 -14.86 -15.48 -10.34
C SER A 93 -14.75 -16.91 -10.86
N ALA A 94 -15.83 -17.41 -11.45
CA ALA A 94 -15.83 -18.76 -12.02
C ALA A 94 -14.79 -18.87 -13.15
N GLY A 95 -13.86 -19.81 -13.02
CA GLY A 95 -12.90 -20.14 -14.06
C GLY A 95 -11.60 -19.35 -14.08
N LEU A 96 -11.32 -18.48 -13.10
CA LEU A 96 -9.99 -17.87 -13.00
C LEU A 96 -8.98 -18.93 -12.61
N SER A 97 -8.06 -19.23 -13.50
CA SER A 97 -6.96 -20.16 -13.28
C SER A 97 -5.68 -19.42 -12.85
N GLU A 98 -4.77 -20.12 -12.18
CA GLU A 98 -3.46 -19.56 -11.80
C GLU A 98 -2.70 -19.00 -13.01
N ALA A 99 -2.86 -19.58 -14.21
CA ALA A 99 -2.24 -19.13 -15.45
C ALA A 99 -2.80 -17.79 -15.96
N GLU A 100 -4.00 -17.40 -15.54
CA GLU A 100 -4.65 -16.13 -15.93
C GLU A 100 -4.35 -14.99 -14.97
N VAL A 101 -3.96 -15.29 -13.72
CA VAL A 101 -3.62 -14.28 -12.70
C VAL A 101 -2.59 -13.26 -13.19
N PRO A 102 -1.52 -13.64 -13.91
CA PRO A 102 -0.55 -12.66 -14.42
C PRO A 102 -1.14 -11.61 -15.35
N ARG A 103 -2.22 -11.95 -16.06
CA ARG A 103 -2.91 -10.98 -16.94
C ARG A 103 -3.64 -9.91 -16.14
N LEU A 104 -4.17 -10.27 -14.97
CA LEU A 104 -4.85 -9.33 -14.08
C LEU A 104 -3.89 -8.28 -13.51
N PHE A 105 -2.62 -8.61 -13.31
CA PHE A 105 -1.66 -7.73 -12.65
C PHE A 105 -1.47 -6.39 -13.34
N TYR A 106 -1.61 -6.37 -14.66
CA TYR A 106 -1.37 -5.18 -15.49
C TYR A 106 -2.53 -4.89 -16.44
N GLN A 107 -3.74 -5.33 -16.06
CA GLN A 107 -4.92 -5.07 -16.87
C GLN A 107 -5.34 -3.61 -16.76
N GLY A 108 -5.50 -2.95 -17.92
CA GLY A 108 -5.96 -1.57 -18.00
C GLY A 108 -4.86 -0.54 -17.80
N SER A 109 -5.20 0.60 -17.24
CA SER A 109 -4.30 1.74 -17.02
C SER A 109 -4.38 2.25 -15.57
N PRO A 110 -3.41 3.05 -15.09
CA PRO A 110 -2.26 3.59 -15.82
C PRO A 110 -1.15 2.57 -16.05
N SER A 111 -0.31 2.84 -17.05
CA SER A 111 1.02 2.26 -17.10
C SER A 111 1.87 2.82 -15.96
N GLU A 112 2.97 2.14 -15.60
CA GLU A 112 3.90 2.62 -14.57
C GLU A 112 4.41 4.05 -14.87
N SER A 113 4.76 4.33 -16.13
CA SER A 113 5.22 5.66 -16.53
C SER A 113 4.14 6.74 -16.49
N GLU A 114 2.89 6.40 -16.78
CA GLU A 114 1.75 7.30 -16.68
C GLU A 114 1.43 7.61 -15.20
N SER A 115 1.43 6.58 -14.36
CA SER A 115 1.28 6.70 -12.92
C SER A 115 2.35 7.60 -12.32
N LEU A 116 3.63 7.34 -12.61
CA LEU A 116 4.74 8.14 -12.10
C LEU A 116 4.64 9.62 -12.51
N ARG A 117 4.27 9.92 -13.76
CA ARG A 117 4.06 11.31 -14.20
C ARG A 117 2.98 11.99 -13.39
N CYS A 118 1.85 11.32 -13.13
CA CYS A 118 0.77 11.87 -12.35
C CYS A 118 1.17 12.08 -10.88
N PHE A 119 1.94 11.18 -10.28
CA PHE A 119 2.48 11.40 -8.94
C PHE A 119 3.42 12.63 -8.91
N ILE A 120 4.34 12.74 -9.86
CA ILE A 120 5.25 13.89 -9.94
C ILE A 120 4.47 15.19 -10.13
N ASP A 121 3.44 15.21 -10.99
CA ASP A 121 2.59 16.38 -11.22
C ASP A 121 1.89 16.86 -9.94
N LEU A 122 1.45 15.93 -9.07
CA LEU A 122 0.92 16.26 -7.76
C LEU A 122 1.97 16.80 -6.79
N LEU A 123 3.20 16.33 -6.85
CA LEU A 123 4.25 16.55 -5.85
C LEU A 123 5.12 17.76 -6.16
N VAL A 124 5.34 18.06 -7.45
CA VAL A 124 6.10 19.23 -7.90
C VAL A 124 5.17 20.45 -7.95
N ARG A 125 4.95 21.09 -6.81
CA ARG A 125 4.01 22.21 -6.71
C ARG A 125 4.68 23.47 -6.18
N ASP A 126 4.11 24.57 -6.66
CA ASP A 126 4.21 25.86 -5.97
C ASP A 126 3.31 25.80 -4.72
N GLU A 127 3.90 25.86 -3.53
CA GLU A 127 3.19 25.80 -2.23
C GLU A 127 2.11 26.87 -2.08
N ASN A 128 2.16 27.93 -2.89
CA ASN A 128 1.20 29.03 -2.88
C ASN A 128 0.00 28.81 -3.80
N ARG A 129 -0.10 27.68 -4.51
CA ARG A 129 -1.21 27.40 -5.42
C ARG A 129 -2.18 26.37 -4.87
N ILE A 130 -3.48 26.62 -5.12
CA ILE A 130 -4.53 25.63 -4.87
C ILE A 130 -4.20 24.35 -5.66
N CYS A 131 -4.20 23.21 -4.97
CA CYS A 131 -4.04 21.94 -5.62
C CYS A 131 -5.16 21.64 -6.61
N ARG A 132 -4.78 21.37 -7.86
CA ARG A 132 -5.70 20.89 -8.90
C ARG A 132 -5.08 19.68 -9.59
N ILE A 133 -5.90 18.68 -9.80
CA ILE A 133 -5.53 17.52 -10.62
C ILE A 133 -5.46 17.98 -12.07
N SER A 134 -4.36 17.67 -12.77
CA SER A 134 -4.25 17.97 -14.21
C SER A 134 -5.28 17.18 -15.01
N LYS A 135 -5.60 17.67 -16.21
CA LYS A 135 -6.59 17.04 -17.08
C LYS A 135 -6.20 15.60 -17.42
N GLU A 136 -4.94 15.35 -17.73
CA GLU A 136 -4.40 14.04 -18.07
C GLU A 136 -4.54 13.05 -16.90
N CYS A 137 -4.30 13.52 -15.67
CA CYS A 137 -4.42 12.69 -14.47
C CYS A 137 -5.88 12.49 -14.03
N ALA A 138 -6.75 13.45 -14.29
CA ALA A 138 -8.19 13.29 -14.14
C ALA A 138 -8.73 12.24 -15.12
N GLU A 139 -8.34 12.31 -16.39
CA GLU A 139 -8.69 11.31 -17.41
C GLU A 139 -8.17 9.91 -17.05
N MET A 140 -6.97 9.81 -16.46
CA MET A 140 -6.43 8.55 -15.94
C MET A 140 -7.31 7.97 -14.83
N LEU A 141 -7.78 8.78 -13.90
CA LEU A 141 -8.67 8.33 -12.84
C LEU A 141 -10.05 7.90 -13.36
N GLU A 142 -10.61 8.63 -14.34
CA GLU A 142 -11.96 8.45 -14.84
C GLU A 142 -12.07 7.39 -15.96
N ARG A 143 -10.93 6.92 -16.48
CA ARG A 143 -10.90 5.99 -17.58
C ARG A 143 -11.60 4.67 -17.26
N ASN A 144 -12.62 4.32 -18.04
CA ASN A 144 -13.37 3.08 -17.90
C ASN A 144 -12.78 1.99 -18.81
N ASP A 145 -11.70 1.36 -18.37
CA ASP A 145 -10.92 0.37 -19.12
C ASP A 145 -10.80 -0.98 -18.39
N CYS A 146 -11.70 -1.24 -17.45
CA CYS A 146 -11.71 -2.47 -16.64
C CYS A 146 -10.35 -2.74 -15.97
N SER A 147 -9.71 -1.71 -15.46
CA SER A 147 -8.40 -1.84 -14.77
C SER A 147 -8.49 -2.76 -13.56
N ARG A 148 -7.47 -3.59 -13.41
CA ARG A 148 -7.28 -4.55 -12.30
C ARG A 148 -5.82 -4.51 -11.85
N GLY A 149 -5.48 -5.20 -10.77
CA GLY A 149 -4.12 -5.36 -10.29
C GLY A 149 -3.40 -4.05 -9.96
N TYR A 150 -2.13 -3.94 -10.36
CA TYR A 150 -1.30 -2.76 -10.08
C TYR A 150 -1.81 -1.45 -10.71
N PRO A 151 -2.33 -1.41 -11.95
CA PRO A 151 -2.95 -0.19 -12.45
C PRO A 151 -4.03 0.36 -11.54
N LEU A 152 -4.84 -0.51 -10.94
CA LEU A 152 -5.91 -0.09 -10.06
C LEU A 152 -5.40 0.36 -8.68
N THR A 153 -4.42 -0.33 -8.09
CA THR A 153 -3.79 0.12 -6.83
C THR A 153 -3.11 1.47 -7.00
N HIS A 154 -2.47 1.73 -8.14
CA HIS A 154 -1.90 3.03 -8.46
C HIS A 154 -2.95 4.16 -8.57
N ARG A 155 -4.12 3.90 -9.16
CA ARG A 155 -5.24 4.88 -9.15
C ARG A 155 -5.69 5.20 -7.73
N ILE A 156 -5.81 4.18 -6.86
CA ILE A 156 -6.21 4.39 -5.46
C ILE A 156 -5.17 5.22 -4.73
N LEU A 157 -3.91 4.87 -4.85
CA LEU A 157 -2.81 5.58 -4.19
C LEU A 157 -2.72 7.05 -4.66
N TYR A 158 -2.91 7.28 -5.97
CA TYR A 158 -2.97 8.63 -6.53
C TYR A 158 -4.16 9.42 -5.94
N ALA A 159 -5.36 8.83 -5.88
CA ALA A 159 -6.53 9.47 -5.32
C ALA A 159 -6.36 9.76 -3.81
N GLN A 160 -5.69 8.86 -3.07
CA GLN A 160 -5.34 9.07 -1.67
C GLN A 160 -4.39 10.26 -1.51
N LEU A 161 -3.32 10.30 -2.31
CA LEU A 161 -2.36 11.40 -2.28
C LEU A 161 -3.04 12.73 -2.64
N ALA A 162 -3.86 12.75 -3.69
CA ALA A 162 -4.62 13.94 -4.07
C ALA A 162 -5.57 14.41 -2.95
N THR A 163 -6.26 13.47 -2.29
CA THR A 163 -7.08 13.77 -1.09
C THR A 163 -6.21 14.33 0.03
N ALA A 164 -5.05 13.72 0.25
CA ALA A 164 -4.10 14.11 1.29
C ALA A 164 -3.60 15.54 1.10
N LEU A 165 -3.37 15.94 -0.12
CA LEU A 165 -2.90 17.27 -0.48
C LEU A 165 -4.03 18.30 -0.64
N GLY A 166 -5.29 17.93 -0.37
CA GLY A 166 -6.45 18.81 -0.51
C GLY A 166 -6.74 19.23 -1.95
N CYS A 167 -6.44 18.35 -2.92
CA CYS A 167 -6.61 18.68 -4.33
C CYS A 167 -8.06 18.73 -4.74
N GLN A 168 -8.38 19.75 -5.52
CA GLN A 168 -9.69 19.87 -6.15
C GLN A 168 -9.75 18.97 -7.39
N THR A 169 -10.86 18.23 -7.53
CA THR A 169 -11.18 17.45 -8.71
C THR A 169 -12.35 18.12 -9.46
N ILE A 170 -12.35 17.97 -10.76
CA ILE A 170 -13.45 18.43 -11.64
C ILE A 170 -14.57 17.37 -11.69
N SER A 171 -14.31 16.16 -11.21
CA SER A 171 -15.23 15.03 -11.29
C SER A 171 -16.46 15.19 -10.39
N LEU A 172 -17.64 14.88 -10.95
CA LEU A 172 -18.94 14.96 -10.28
C LEU A 172 -19.08 14.03 -9.06
N GLY A 173 -18.28 12.96 -8.97
CA GLY A 173 -18.35 11.97 -7.87
C GLY A 173 -17.35 12.23 -6.74
N GLY A 174 -16.34 13.07 -6.97
CA GLY A 174 -15.25 13.29 -6.03
C GLY A 174 -14.32 12.07 -5.83
N LEU A 175 -13.16 12.33 -5.23
CA LEU A 175 -12.12 11.29 -5.00
C LEU A 175 -12.60 10.16 -4.07
N GLU A 176 -13.46 10.46 -3.09
CA GLU A 176 -13.96 9.44 -2.15
C GLU A 176 -14.82 8.39 -2.86
N SER A 177 -15.72 8.82 -3.76
CA SER A 177 -16.55 7.90 -4.55
C SER A 177 -15.70 7.02 -5.48
N MET A 178 -14.66 7.59 -6.09
CA MET A 178 -13.71 6.85 -6.93
C MET A 178 -12.94 5.81 -6.11
N LYS A 179 -12.38 6.19 -4.96
CA LYS A 179 -11.68 5.26 -4.07
C LYS A 179 -12.57 4.10 -3.65
N LYS A 180 -13.84 4.38 -3.32
CA LYS A 180 -14.81 3.34 -2.98
C LYS A 180 -15.03 2.38 -4.15
N ALA A 181 -15.30 2.88 -5.34
CA ALA A 181 -15.51 2.07 -6.54
C ALA A 181 -14.28 1.22 -6.87
N PHE A 182 -13.08 1.79 -6.80
CA PHE A 182 -11.84 1.08 -7.03
C PHE A 182 -11.61 -0.02 -5.98
N CYS A 183 -11.79 0.28 -4.68
CA CYS A 183 -11.63 -0.72 -3.63
C CYS A 183 -12.69 -1.85 -3.71
N THR A 184 -13.89 -1.59 -4.22
CA THR A 184 -14.86 -2.65 -4.52
C THR A 184 -14.31 -3.63 -5.58
N THR A 185 -13.70 -3.11 -6.64
CA THR A 185 -13.07 -3.96 -7.66
C THR A 185 -11.84 -4.70 -7.12
N VAL A 186 -11.00 -4.01 -6.32
CA VAL A 186 -9.84 -4.63 -5.65
C VAL A 186 -10.27 -5.74 -4.70
N LEU A 187 -11.41 -5.60 -4.02
CA LEU A 187 -11.92 -6.67 -3.15
C LEU A 187 -12.25 -7.94 -3.96
N GLN A 188 -12.77 -7.79 -5.18
CA GLN A 188 -12.95 -8.94 -6.08
C GLN A 188 -11.62 -9.58 -6.45
N ASP A 189 -10.59 -8.78 -6.81
CA ASP A 189 -9.25 -9.29 -7.11
C ASP A 189 -8.67 -10.09 -5.94
N LEU A 190 -8.80 -9.53 -4.73
CA LEU A 190 -8.27 -10.14 -3.51
C LEU A 190 -8.98 -11.47 -3.19
N VAL A 191 -10.30 -11.53 -3.37
CA VAL A 191 -11.10 -12.76 -3.18
C VAL A 191 -10.72 -13.82 -4.21
N ASP A 192 -10.48 -13.44 -5.45
CA ASP A 192 -10.03 -14.35 -6.50
C ASP A 192 -8.65 -14.91 -6.19
N LEU A 193 -7.69 -14.07 -5.76
CA LEU A 193 -6.36 -14.49 -5.32
C LEU A 193 -6.41 -15.40 -4.09
N GLU A 194 -7.30 -15.10 -3.15
CA GLU A 194 -7.51 -15.91 -1.95
C GLU A 194 -8.01 -17.31 -2.30
N SER A 195 -8.94 -17.45 -3.26
CA SER A 195 -9.45 -18.73 -3.71
C SER A 195 -8.38 -19.66 -4.26
N MET A 196 -7.29 -19.07 -4.76
CA MET A 196 -6.11 -19.77 -5.25
C MET A 196 -4.99 -19.87 -4.21
N ASN A 197 -5.30 -19.57 -2.93
CA ASN A 197 -4.34 -19.58 -1.82
C ASN A 197 -3.13 -18.67 -2.06
N PHE A 198 -3.32 -17.54 -2.71
CA PHE A 198 -2.30 -16.53 -3.00
C PHE A 198 -1.03 -17.13 -3.62
N PRO A 199 -1.03 -17.45 -4.92
CA PRO A 199 0.15 -17.92 -5.62
C PRO A 199 1.35 -17.02 -5.29
N PHE A 200 2.54 -17.61 -5.17
CA PHE A 200 3.74 -16.89 -4.68
C PHE A 200 3.96 -15.54 -5.36
N PHE A 201 3.78 -15.47 -6.67
CA PHE A 201 3.95 -14.25 -7.45
C PHE A 201 2.86 -13.17 -7.26
N SER A 202 1.73 -13.52 -6.60
CA SER A 202 0.63 -12.59 -6.34
C SER A 202 0.68 -11.95 -4.95
N ARG A 203 1.56 -12.41 -4.07
CA ARG A 203 1.61 -11.98 -2.67
C ARG A 203 1.94 -10.50 -2.50
N ASP A 204 2.82 -9.98 -3.35
CA ASP A 204 3.17 -8.57 -3.40
C ASP A 204 1.94 -7.72 -3.70
N LEU A 205 1.22 -8.04 -4.79
CA LEU A 205 -0.02 -7.36 -5.15
C LEU A 205 -1.08 -7.46 -4.04
N ALA A 206 -1.24 -8.63 -3.42
CA ALA A 206 -2.21 -8.80 -2.35
C ALA A 206 -1.92 -7.88 -1.14
N MET A 207 -0.65 -7.77 -0.74
CA MET A 207 -0.24 -6.85 0.33
C MET A 207 -0.47 -5.38 -0.05
N GLU A 208 -0.19 -5.02 -1.30
CA GLU A 208 -0.45 -3.67 -1.81
C GLU A 208 -1.94 -3.35 -1.81
N GLN A 209 -2.79 -4.26 -2.30
CA GLN A 209 -4.25 -4.14 -2.29
C GLN A 209 -4.80 -3.96 -0.85
N ILE A 210 -4.32 -4.76 0.09
CA ILE A 210 -4.69 -4.65 1.50
C ILE A 210 -4.25 -3.30 2.07
N ALA A 211 -3.02 -2.86 1.80
CA ALA A 211 -2.52 -1.59 2.29
C ALA A 211 -3.33 -0.40 1.75
N VAL A 212 -3.47 -0.28 0.41
CA VAL A 212 -4.12 0.90 -0.18
C VAL A 212 -5.62 0.99 0.12
N CYS A 213 -6.36 -0.13 0.16
CA CYS A 213 -7.77 -0.10 0.49
C CYS A 213 -8.03 -0.07 2.01
N GLY A 214 -7.19 -0.73 2.81
CA GLY A 214 -7.25 -0.64 4.26
C GLY A 214 -6.97 0.77 4.78
N MET A 215 -6.04 1.52 4.17
CA MET A 215 -5.80 2.94 4.48
C MET A 215 -7.00 3.86 4.18
N ASN A 216 -7.96 3.42 3.36
CA ASN A 216 -9.25 4.09 3.19
C ASN A 216 -10.28 3.73 4.27
N GLY A 217 -9.92 2.87 5.23
CA GLY A 217 -10.76 2.48 6.35
C GLY A 217 -11.68 1.27 6.09
N TYR A 218 -11.52 0.55 4.98
CA TYR A 218 -12.36 -0.61 4.68
C TYR A 218 -11.86 -1.85 5.44
N LEU A 219 -12.61 -2.26 6.47
CA LEU A 219 -12.28 -3.39 7.35
C LEU A 219 -12.28 -4.75 6.63
N GLU A 220 -12.90 -4.85 5.45
CA GLU A 220 -12.82 -6.01 4.58
C GLU A 220 -11.38 -6.41 4.26
N PHE A 221 -10.45 -5.43 4.23
CA PHE A 221 -9.04 -5.63 3.92
C PHE A 221 -8.15 -5.86 5.16
N THR A 222 -8.64 -5.54 6.37
CA THR A 222 -7.79 -5.57 7.58
C THR A 222 -8.18 -6.64 8.59
N ASN A 223 -8.70 -7.76 8.11
CA ASN A 223 -9.11 -8.86 8.98
C ASN A 223 -7.91 -9.71 9.47
N GLU A 224 -8.15 -10.41 10.59
CA GLU A 224 -7.12 -11.25 11.23
C GLU A 224 -6.57 -12.36 10.33
N ARG A 225 -7.38 -12.87 9.39
CA ARG A 225 -6.96 -13.92 8.46
C ARG A 225 -5.82 -13.44 7.57
N TYR A 226 -5.93 -12.22 7.02
CA TYR A 226 -4.84 -11.64 6.21
C TYR A 226 -3.60 -11.37 7.04
N ALA A 227 -3.74 -10.92 8.29
CA ALA A 227 -2.61 -10.76 9.20
C ALA A 227 -1.84 -12.07 9.41
N LYS A 228 -2.55 -13.17 9.73
CA LYS A 228 -1.95 -14.50 9.90
C LYS A 228 -1.28 -15.01 8.62
N LEU A 229 -1.90 -14.77 7.50
CA LEU A 229 -1.39 -15.21 6.20
C LEU A 229 -0.09 -14.48 5.85
N ILE A 230 -0.09 -13.14 5.90
CA ILE A 230 1.07 -12.32 5.53
C ILE A 230 2.25 -12.60 6.46
N THR A 231 2.03 -12.80 7.75
CA THR A 231 3.09 -13.17 8.70
C THR A 231 3.72 -14.54 8.43
N SER A 232 3.12 -15.38 7.58
CA SER A 232 3.69 -16.65 7.14
C SER A 232 4.57 -16.53 5.88
N TRP A 233 4.65 -15.38 5.22
CA TRP A 233 5.35 -15.19 3.95
C TRP A 233 6.81 -14.72 4.02
N PRO A 234 7.30 -14.15 5.14
CA PRO A 234 8.70 -13.76 5.24
C PRO A 234 9.65 -14.95 5.00
N ASN A 235 10.82 -14.66 4.44
CA ASN A 235 11.90 -15.66 4.37
C ASN A 235 12.55 -15.88 5.76
N SER A 236 13.55 -16.75 5.83
CA SER A 236 14.24 -17.09 7.09
C SER A 236 14.95 -15.90 7.76
N HIS A 237 15.15 -14.80 7.06
CA HIS A 237 15.75 -13.56 7.56
C HIS A 237 14.70 -12.52 7.98
N GLY A 238 13.41 -12.86 7.91
CA GLY A 238 12.30 -12.00 8.33
C GLY A 238 11.92 -10.89 7.33
N CYS A 239 12.49 -10.88 6.13
CA CYS A 239 12.12 -9.98 5.04
C CYS A 239 11.30 -10.70 3.96
N PHE A 240 10.74 -9.95 3.05
CA PHE A 240 9.97 -10.49 1.94
C PHE A 240 10.85 -10.59 0.70
N SER A 241 10.81 -11.75 0.06
CA SER A 241 11.53 -12.02 -1.18
C SER A 241 10.79 -11.43 -2.38
N ALA A 242 11.48 -11.27 -3.51
CA ALA A 242 10.83 -10.85 -4.76
C ALA A 242 9.80 -11.89 -5.18
N PHE A 243 8.53 -11.50 -5.20
CA PHE A 243 7.44 -12.29 -5.74
C PHE A 243 7.40 -12.08 -7.26
N GLY A 244 8.21 -12.80 -8.00
CA GLY A 244 8.30 -12.65 -9.45
C GLY A 244 8.23 -13.98 -10.18
N PHE A 245 7.86 -13.94 -11.46
CA PHE A 245 8.06 -15.07 -12.35
C PHE A 245 9.55 -15.43 -12.40
N GLY A 246 9.88 -16.73 -12.47
CA GLY A 246 11.26 -17.23 -12.41
C GLY A 246 12.24 -16.55 -13.37
N GLU A 247 13.51 -16.79 -13.20
CA GLU A 247 14.64 -16.12 -13.87
C GLU A 247 14.58 -16.08 -15.40
N GLY A 248 13.70 -16.84 -16.06
CA GLY A 248 13.51 -16.84 -17.50
C GLY A 248 12.70 -15.69 -18.09
N ASP A 249 11.97 -14.91 -17.28
CA ASP A 249 11.04 -13.85 -17.73
C ASP A 249 11.56 -12.43 -17.56
N GLU A 250 12.83 -12.24 -17.19
CA GLU A 250 13.42 -10.89 -17.01
C GLU A 250 13.32 -9.99 -18.24
N LYS A 251 13.24 -10.57 -19.45
CA LYS A 251 13.11 -9.78 -20.70
C LYS A 251 11.71 -9.20 -20.95
N LYS A 252 10.68 -9.69 -20.26
CA LYS A 252 9.29 -9.21 -20.38
C LYS A 252 8.87 -8.25 -19.25
N ARG A 253 9.71 -8.08 -18.25
CA ARG A 253 9.46 -7.13 -17.17
C ARG A 253 9.80 -5.73 -17.64
N GLY A 254 8.81 -4.86 -17.75
CA GLY A 254 9.07 -3.43 -17.60
C GLY A 254 9.92 -3.23 -16.34
N LYS A 255 10.83 -2.26 -16.32
CA LYS A 255 11.67 -1.98 -15.15
C LYS A 255 10.77 -1.69 -13.95
N ARG A 256 10.47 -2.72 -13.14
CA ARG A 256 9.90 -2.49 -11.81
C ARG A 256 10.94 -1.75 -10.98
N SER A 257 10.49 -0.86 -10.10
CA SER A 257 11.33 -0.19 -9.12
C SER A 257 11.96 -1.15 -8.10
N THR A 258 11.65 -2.44 -8.19
CA THR A 258 12.14 -3.49 -7.31
C THR A 258 13.62 -3.79 -7.52
N SER A 259 14.39 -3.87 -6.45
CA SER A 259 15.79 -4.33 -6.47
C SER A 259 16.04 -5.35 -5.36
N LYS A 260 16.89 -6.34 -5.68
CA LYS A 260 17.30 -7.36 -4.72
C LYS A 260 18.23 -6.72 -3.67
N MET A 261 17.94 -7.02 -2.42
CA MET A 261 18.80 -6.71 -1.27
C MET A 261 19.53 -7.98 -0.82
N ASP A 262 20.47 -7.82 0.13
CA ASP A 262 21.12 -8.94 0.79
C ASP A 262 20.08 -9.92 1.38
N TYR A 263 20.49 -11.16 1.58
CA TYR A 263 19.69 -12.24 2.18
C TYR A 263 18.45 -12.66 1.38
N GLY A 264 18.42 -12.38 0.08
CA GLY A 264 17.26 -12.68 -0.77
C GLY A 264 16.04 -11.80 -0.53
N CYS A 265 16.23 -10.68 0.17
CA CYS A 265 15.21 -9.67 0.35
C CYS A 265 14.92 -8.90 -0.94
N ASP A 266 13.69 -8.42 -1.06
CA ASP A 266 13.29 -7.46 -2.08
C ASP A 266 12.86 -6.16 -1.40
N ASN A 267 13.34 -5.02 -1.87
CA ASN A 267 13.09 -3.74 -1.22
C ASN A 267 11.64 -3.27 -1.38
N HIS A 268 11.03 -3.47 -2.56
CA HIS A 268 9.63 -3.14 -2.80
C HIS A 268 8.72 -4.03 -1.93
N ALA A 269 8.82 -5.36 -2.07
CA ALA A 269 7.99 -6.30 -1.33
C ALA A 269 8.12 -6.13 0.20
N SER A 270 9.33 -5.87 0.71
CA SER A 270 9.54 -5.63 2.15
C SER A 270 8.98 -4.29 2.61
N GLY A 271 9.01 -3.25 1.76
CA GLY A 271 8.38 -1.95 2.03
C GLY A 271 6.86 -2.06 2.09
N VAL A 272 6.26 -2.67 1.08
CA VAL A 272 4.80 -2.91 1.02
C VAL A 272 4.34 -3.75 2.22
N ALA A 273 5.10 -4.79 2.58
CA ALA A 273 4.80 -5.61 3.75
C ALA A 273 4.86 -4.82 5.06
N ALA A 274 5.85 -3.93 5.23
CA ALA A 274 5.95 -3.09 6.41
C ALA A 274 4.74 -2.15 6.54
N ALA A 275 4.31 -1.51 5.44
CA ALA A 275 3.11 -0.70 5.39
C ALA A 275 1.85 -1.51 5.71
N CYS A 276 1.69 -2.68 5.07
CA CYS A 276 0.53 -3.54 5.23
C CYS A 276 0.42 -4.07 6.67
N LEU A 277 1.48 -4.64 7.24
CA LEU A 277 1.46 -5.22 8.59
C LEU A 277 1.22 -4.15 9.66
N SER A 278 1.83 -2.97 9.53
CA SER A 278 1.61 -1.87 10.46
C SER A 278 0.18 -1.34 10.41
N LEU A 279 -0.43 -1.29 9.21
CA LEU A 279 -1.85 -0.95 9.05
C LEU A 279 -2.76 -1.99 9.71
N LEU A 280 -2.46 -3.29 9.55
CA LEU A 280 -3.21 -4.37 10.19
C LEU A 280 -3.16 -4.27 11.73
N ILE A 281 -1.99 -3.95 12.28
CA ILE A 281 -1.83 -3.69 13.71
C ILE A 281 -2.67 -2.46 14.12
N ARG A 282 -2.63 -1.38 13.35
CA ARG A 282 -3.41 -0.18 13.59
C ARG A 282 -4.91 -0.48 13.59
N SER A 283 -5.40 -1.16 12.57
CA SER A 283 -6.79 -1.57 12.50
C SER A 283 -7.21 -2.41 13.69
N ALA A 284 -6.38 -3.38 14.09
CA ALA A 284 -6.67 -4.24 15.22
C ALA A 284 -6.77 -3.47 16.55
N VAL A 285 -5.89 -2.49 16.77
CA VAL A 285 -5.90 -1.71 18.03
C VAL A 285 -7.01 -0.64 18.04
N GLU A 286 -7.16 0.09 16.93
CA GLU A 286 -8.18 1.15 16.85
C GLU A 286 -9.62 0.61 16.88
N ASN A 287 -9.83 -0.66 16.50
CA ASN A 287 -11.14 -1.33 16.55
C ASN A 287 -11.28 -2.34 17.71
N LEU A 288 -10.40 -2.30 18.71
CA LEU A 288 -10.61 -3.09 19.92
C LEU A 288 -11.91 -2.66 20.61
N ASP A 289 -12.75 -3.64 20.92
CA ASP A 289 -13.91 -3.40 21.76
C ASP A 289 -13.52 -3.55 23.24
N PRO A 290 -13.55 -2.47 24.04
CA PRO A 290 -13.18 -2.51 25.44
C PRO A 290 -14.01 -3.47 26.29
N LEU A 291 -15.18 -3.91 25.79
CA LEU A 291 -16.06 -4.82 26.54
C LEU A 291 -15.56 -6.27 26.59
N PHE A 292 -14.52 -6.60 25.83
CA PHE A 292 -13.94 -7.95 25.78
C PHE A 292 -12.61 -8.08 26.56
N PHE A 293 -12.21 -7.05 27.31
CA PHE A 293 -11.04 -7.02 28.20
C PHE A 293 -11.46 -6.64 29.66
#